data_4318160449292b3eaa683b98db46fc88
#
_entry.id   4318160449292b3eaa683b98db46fc88
#
_cell.length_a   1.000
_cell.length_b   1.000
_cell.length_c   1.000
_cell.angle_alpha   90.00
_cell.angle_beta   90.00
_cell.angle_gamma   90.00
#
_symmetry.space_group_name_H-M   'P 1'
#
loop_
_entity.id
_entity.type
_entity.pdbx_description
1 polymer ?
#
loop_
_entity_poly.entity_id
_entity_poly.type
_entity_poly.pdbx_seq_one_letter_code
_entity_poly.pdbx_strand_id
1 'polypeptide(L)'
;MHTKALTLYELNSLVAQVIVIDMPGQYWVEAELSEVREVRGHCYMELVQKEPLTRTPVARASAKCWANTWNSILPRFEHATGQRLHSGMKVLLCVRPNFHEAYGFSWIVSDINPEYTMGDMARRRKEIIVHLQREGVIDLQKELSISMFAQNKAVISSSGAAG
;
A
#
# COMPACT_ATOMS: atom_id res chain seq x y z
N MET A 1 22.54 -18.42 -39.14
CA MET A 1 21.85 -17.11 -39.22
C MET A 1 22.56 -16.15 -38.26
N HIS A 2 23.28 -15.15 -38.80
CA HIS A 2 23.86 -14.11 -37.95
C HIS A 2 22.72 -13.20 -37.46
N THR A 3 22.31 -13.39 -36.23
CA THR A 3 21.36 -12.45 -35.57
C THR A 3 22.10 -11.12 -35.44
N LYS A 4 21.59 -10.07 -36.07
CA LYS A 4 22.12 -8.71 -35.93
C LYS A 4 22.12 -8.33 -34.45
N ALA A 5 23.26 -7.90 -33.91
CA ALA A 5 23.33 -7.44 -32.54
C ALA A 5 22.44 -6.19 -32.37
N LEU A 6 21.60 -6.21 -31.34
CA LEU A 6 20.78 -5.06 -30.95
C LEU A 6 21.51 -4.24 -29.91
N THR A 7 21.27 -2.93 -29.90
CA THR A 7 21.61 -2.09 -28.77
C THR A 7 20.67 -2.35 -27.60
N LEU A 8 21.07 -2.00 -26.37
CA LEU A 8 20.20 -2.14 -25.20
C LEU A 8 18.89 -1.34 -25.35
N TYR A 9 18.97 -0.15 -25.97
CA TYR A 9 17.80 0.67 -26.24
C TYR A 9 16.81 -0.05 -27.19
N GLU A 10 17.32 -0.60 -28.30
CA GLU A 10 16.48 -1.35 -29.25
C GLU A 10 15.83 -2.57 -28.60
N LEU A 11 16.56 -3.32 -27.77
CA LEU A 11 16.01 -4.45 -27.03
C LEU A 11 14.92 -4.01 -26.04
N ASN A 12 15.19 -2.96 -25.26
CA ASN A 12 14.21 -2.43 -24.30
C ASN A 12 12.97 -1.84 -25.00
N SER A 13 13.13 -1.25 -26.17
CA SER A 13 12.00 -0.75 -26.98
C SER A 13 11.12 -1.91 -27.48
N LEU A 14 11.69 -3.05 -27.83
CA LEU A 14 10.90 -4.26 -28.18
C LEU A 14 10.10 -4.74 -26.97
N VAL A 15 10.69 -4.76 -25.77
CA VAL A 15 9.97 -5.13 -24.54
C VAL A 15 8.81 -4.17 -24.27
N ALA A 16 9.06 -2.86 -24.43
CA ALA A 16 8.00 -1.85 -24.27
C ALA A 16 6.83 -2.07 -25.24
N GLN A 17 7.12 -2.36 -26.51
CA GLN A 17 6.11 -2.65 -27.52
C GLN A 17 5.27 -3.89 -27.18
N VAL A 18 5.91 -4.98 -26.76
CA VAL A 18 5.21 -6.22 -26.36
C VAL A 18 4.25 -5.92 -25.20
N ILE A 19 4.72 -5.20 -24.18
CA ILE A 19 3.87 -4.83 -23.04
C ILE A 19 2.66 -4.00 -23.47
N VAL A 20 2.83 -3.01 -24.34
CA VAL A 20 1.74 -2.18 -24.83
C VAL A 20 0.73 -2.98 -25.65
N ILE A 21 1.19 -3.94 -26.46
CA ILE A 21 0.32 -4.76 -27.32
C ILE A 21 -0.42 -5.80 -26.50
N ASP A 22 0.28 -6.54 -25.63
CA ASP A 22 -0.28 -7.69 -24.92
C ASP A 22 -1.00 -7.32 -23.62
N MET A 23 -0.69 -6.16 -23.06
CA MET A 23 -1.32 -5.65 -21.85
C MET A 23 -1.87 -4.23 -22.01
N PRO A 24 -2.81 -3.96 -22.93
CA PRO A 24 -3.29 -2.61 -23.24
C PRO A 24 -4.25 -2.05 -22.18
N GLY A 25 -4.69 -2.89 -21.22
CA GLY A 25 -5.75 -2.56 -20.27
C GLY A 25 -5.27 -1.92 -18.98
N GLN A 26 -6.25 -1.63 -18.14
CA GLN A 26 -6.07 -1.32 -16.73
C GLN A 26 -6.48 -2.53 -15.90
N TYR A 27 -5.80 -2.75 -14.80
CA TYR A 27 -5.99 -3.92 -13.95
C TYR A 27 -6.15 -3.49 -12.50
N TRP A 28 -7.15 -4.04 -11.82
CA TRP A 28 -7.26 -3.89 -10.38
C TRP A 28 -6.37 -4.91 -9.70
N VAL A 29 -5.46 -4.46 -8.85
CA VAL A 29 -4.49 -5.29 -8.15
C VAL A 29 -4.56 -5.06 -6.64
N GLU A 30 -4.63 -6.15 -5.88
CA GLU A 30 -4.48 -6.14 -4.43
C GLU A 30 -3.00 -6.21 -4.07
N ALA A 31 -2.55 -5.31 -3.23
CA ALA A 31 -1.18 -5.31 -2.74
C ALA A 31 -1.08 -4.70 -1.33
N GLU A 32 0.01 -4.99 -0.65
CA GLU A 32 0.43 -4.26 0.54
C GLU A 32 1.46 -3.22 0.12
N LEU A 33 1.33 -2.01 0.64
CA LEU A 33 2.32 -0.96 0.43
C LEU A 33 3.51 -1.20 1.35
N SER A 34 4.69 -1.51 0.82
CA SER A 34 5.90 -1.59 1.63
C SER A 34 6.60 -0.24 1.77
N GLU A 35 6.45 0.64 0.78
CA GLU A 35 6.93 2.02 0.82
C GLU A 35 5.93 2.94 0.10
N VAL A 36 5.78 4.14 0.62
CA VAL A 36 5.03 5.25 -0.01
C VAL A 36 5.85 6.51 0.16
N ARG A 37 6.19 7.15 -0.96
CA ARG A 37 6.98 8.37 -0.97
C ARG A 37 6.42 9.37 -1.96
N GLU A 38 6.19 10.58 -1.50
CA GLU A 38 5.79 11.69 -2.35
C GLU A 38 7.00 12.55 -2.70
N VAL A 39 7.21 12.79 -3.99
CA VAL A 39 8.30 13.61 -4.51
C VAL A 39 7.75 14.53 -5.60
N ARG A 40 7.85 15.85 -5.41
CA ARG A 40 7.40 16.86 -6.37
C ARG A 40 5.93 16.66 -6.81
N GLY A 41 5.07 16.23 -5.88
CA GLY A 41 3.65 15.97 -6.14
C GLY A 41 3.36 14.62 -6.81
N HIS A 42 4.36 13.84 -7.19
CA HIS A 42 4.18 12.46 -7.65
C HIS A 42 4.32 11.50 -6.48
N CYS A 43 3.50 10.45 -6.49
CA CYS A 43 3.62 9.39 -5.49
C CYS A 43 4.34 8.17 -6.07
N TYR A 44 5.36 7.70 -5.37
CA TYR A 44 6.11 6.49 -5.65
C TYR A 44 5.80 5.46 -4.58
N MET A 45 5.47 4.25 -5.00
CA MET A 45 5.04 3.16 -4.13
C MET A 45 5.82 1.90 -4.45
N GLU A 46 6.15 1.14 -3.42
CA GLU A 46 6.58 -0.25 -3.56
C GLU A 46 5.46 -1.16 -3.10
N LEU A 47 5.00 -1.98 -4.03
CA LEU A 47 3.95 -2.96 -3.81
C LEU A 47 4.55 -4.30 -3.44
N VAL A 48 3.97 -4.97 -2.48
CA VAL A 48 4.39 -6.32 -2.07
C VAL A 48 3.16 -7.19 -1.84
N GLN A 49 3.25 -8.42 -2.27
CA GLN A 49 2.35 -9.49 -1.87
C GLN A 49 3.13 -10.48 -1.00
N LYS A 50 2.59 -10.82 0.15
CA LYS A 50 3.20 -11.78 1.09
C LYS A 50 2.36 -13.03 1.17
N GLU A 51 3.02 -14.16 1.35
CA GLU A 51 2.33 -15.40 1.66
C GLU A 51 1.62 -15.32 3.01
N PRO A 52 0.37 -15.78 3.13
CA PRO A 52 -0.42 -15.61 4.34
C PRO A 52 0.20 -16.23 5.61
N LEU A 53 0.87 -17.38 5.49
CA LEU A 53 1.42 -18.13 6.63
C LEU A 53 2.83 -17.68 7.00
N THR A 54 3.75 -17.59 6.02
CA THR A 54 5.18 -17.32 6.26
C THR A 54 5.51 -15.84 6.25
N ARG A 55 4.60 -15.00 5.74
CA ARG A 55 4.81 -13.59 5.46
C ARG A 55 5.97 -13.29 4.50
N THR A 56 6.47 -14.31 3.82
CA THR A 56 7.52 -14.17 2.81
C THR A 56 6.97 -13.43 1.59
N PRO A 57 7.67 -12.44 1.05
CA PRO A 57 7.26 -11.76 -0.18
C PRO A 57 7.27 -12.74 -1.35
N VAL A 58 6.11 -12.92 -2.01
CA VAL A 58 5.95 -13.74 -3.21
C VAL A 58 5.91 -12.90 -4.49
N ALA A 59 5.62 -11.61 -4.37
CA ALA A 59 5.69 -10.66 -5.48
C ALA A 59 6.08 -9.27 -4.97
N ARG A 60 6.83 -8.53 -5.80
CA ARG A 60 7.17 -7.12 -5.60
C ARG A 60 7.09 -6.37 -6.90
N ALA A 61 6.68 -5.10 -6.83
CA ALA A 61 6.67 -4.23 -8.00
C ALA A 61 6.71 -2.76 -7.59
N SER A 62 7.41 -1.95 -8.36
CA SER A 62 7.36 -0.49 -8.23
C SER A 62 6.13 0.06 -8.92
N ALA A 63 5.46 1.00 -8.29
CA ALA A 63 4.32 1.73 -8.85
C ALA A 63 4.50 3.24 -8.71
N LYS A 64 3.91 3.98 -9.64
CA LYS A 64 3.97 5.44 -9.68
C LYS A 64 2.57 6.00 -9.90
N CYS A 65 2.23 7.06 -9.18
CA CYS A 65 1.04 7.86 -9.45
C CYS A 65 1.49 9.29 -9.80
N TRP A 66 1.08 9.75 -10.98
CA TRP A 66 1.45 11.09 -11.44
C TRP A 66 0.68 12.17 -10.68
N ALA A 67 1.27 13.36 -10.53
CA ALA A 67 0.75 14.45 -9.73
C ALA A 67 -0.72 14.79 -10.00
N ASN A 68 -1.12 14.88 -11.27
CA ASN A 68 -2.51 15.19 -11.63
C ASN A 68 -3.50 14.15 -11.07
N THR A 69 -3.18 12.86 -11.22
CA THR A 69 -3.99 11.76 -10.70
C THR A 69 -3.89 11.71 -9.17
N TRP A 70 -2.68 11.86 -8.63
CA TRP A 70 -2.45 11.81 -7.19
C TRP A 70 -3.25 12.88 -6.44
N ASN A 71 -3.22 14.12 -6.92
CA ASN A 71 -3.97 15.23 -6.34
C ASN A 71 -5.50 15.02 -6.37
N SER A 72 -6.00 14.14 -7.24
CA SER A 72 -7.40 13.79 -7.31
C SER A 72 -7.77 12.62 -6.41
N ILE A 73 -6.95 11.57 -6.40
CA ILE A 73 -7.29 10.33 -5.67
C ILE A 73 -6.95 10.39 -4.20
N LEU A 74 -5.86 11.08 -3.80
CA LEU A 74 -5.44 11.15 -2.40
C LEU A 74 -6.48 11.79 -1.49
N PRO A 75 -7.05 12.98 -1.78
CA PRO A 75 -8.07 13.59 -0.91
C PRO A 75 -9.32 12.71 -0.78
N ARG A 76 -9.73 12.05 -1.88
CA ARG A 76 -10.87 11.12 -1.86
C ARG A 76 -10.58 9.92 -0.95
N PHE A 77 -9.38 9.36 -1.02
CA PHE A 77 -8.96 8.25 -0.18
C PHE A 77 -8.92 8.66 1.29
N GLU A 78 -8.28 9.78 1.61
CA GLU A 78 -8.16 10.31 2.98
C GLU A 78 -9.53 10.64 3.58
N HIS A 79 -10.42 11.25 2.80
CA HIS A 79 -11.78 11.55 3.25
C HIS A 79 -12.57 10.28 3.58
N ALA A 80 -12.46 9.25 2.74
CA ALA A 80 -13.20 7.99 2.92
C ALA A 80 -12.64 7.14 4.05
N THR A 81 -11.31 7.05 4.17
CA THR A 81 -10.67 6.15 5.15
C THR A 81 -10.34 6.82 6.48
N GLY A 82 -10.35 8.16 6.53
CA GLY A 82 -9.88 8.94 7.67
C GLY A 82 -8.37 8.83 7.92
N GLN A 83 -7.62 8.25 7.00
CA GLN A 83 -6.19 8.01 7.15
C GLN A 83 -5.42 8.40 5.90
N ARG A 84 -4.19 8.90 6.10
CA ARG A 84 -3.25 9.10 5.02
C ARG A 84 -2.69 7.77 4.53
N LEU A 85 -2.42 7.67 3.24
CA LEU A 85 -1.81 6.49 2.65
C LEU A 85 -0.38 6.30 3.22
N HIS A 86 -0.09 5.09 3.74
CA HIS A 86 1.21 4.78 4.36
C HIS A 86 1.62 3.32 4.15
N SER A 87 2.87 3.01 4.43
CA SER A 87 3.38 1.64 4.40
C SER A 87 2.63 0.72 5.38
N GLY A 88 2.47 -0.55 5.00
CA GLY A 88 1.72 -1.55 5.75
C GLY A 88 0.22 -1.60 5.43
N MET A 89 -0.32 -0.62 4.70
CA MET A 89 -1.71 -0.68 4.25
C MET A 89 -1.89 -1.70 3.13
N LYS A 90 -2.99 -2.44 3.18
CA LYS A 90 -3.50 -3.19 2.02
C LYS A 90 -4.40 -2.30 1.20
N VAL A 91 -4.15 -2.29 -0.08
CA VAL A 91 -4.82 -1.43 -1.05
C VAL A 91 -5.27 -2.23 -2.26
N LEU A 92 -6.33 -1.77 -2.90
CA LEU A 92 -6.77 -2.20 -4.21
C LEU A 92 -6.54 -1.03 -5.17
N LEU A 93 -5.57 -1.19 -6.06
CA LEU A 93 -5.13 -0.17 -7.01
C LEU A 93 -5.54 -0.51 -8.42
N CYS A 94 -6.03 0.48 -9.15
CA CYS A 94 -6.17 0.39 -10.59
C CYS A 94 -4.86 0.81 -11.24
N VAL A 95 -4.23 -0.11 -11.97
CA VAL A 95 -2.89 0.09 -12.53
C VAL A 95 -2.86 -0.26 -14.02
N ARG A 96 -1.95 0.35 -14.75
CA ARG A 96 -1.57 -0.06 -16.11
C ARG A 96 -0.08 -0.30 -16.17
N PRO A 97 0.40 -1.24 -17.00
CA PRO A 97 1.82 -1.47 -17.15
C PRO A 97 2.50 -0.30 -17.86
N ASN A 98 3.73 -0.07 -17.50
CA ASN A 98 4.59 0.91 -18.18
C ASN A 98 6.02 0.40 -18.17
N PHE A 99 6.63 0.37 -19.32
CA PHE A 99 8.05 0.09 -19.48
C PHE A 99 8.72 1.30 -20.10
N HIS A 100 9.81 1.75 -19.49
CA HIS A 100 10.63 2.84 -20.00
C HIS A 100 12.03 2.32 -20.28
N GLU A 101 12.58 2.63 -21.43
CA GLU A 101 13.85 2.06 -21.92
C GLU A 101 15.00 2.26 -20.95
N ALA A 102 15.02 3.43 -20.25
CA ALA A 102 16.08 3.76 -19.28
C ALA A 102 15.76 3.36 -17.82
N TYR A 103 14.46 3.24 -17.44
CA TYR A 103 14.06 3.05 -16.05
C TYR A 103 13.39 1.71 -15.79
N GLY A 104 13.19 0.89 -16.83
CA GLY A 104 12.60 -0.42 -16.73
C GLY A 104 11.10 -0.40 -16.49
N PHE A 105 10.60 -1.50 -15.93
CA PHE A 105 9.19 -1.74 -15.70
C PHE A 105 8.68 -1.04 -14.43
N SER A 106 7.47 -0.50 -14.49
CA SER A 106 6.72 -0.01 -13.34
C SER A 106 5.22 -0.01 -13.64
N TRP A 107 4.40 -0.04 -12.61
CA TRP A 107 2.96 0.15 -12.74
C TRP A 107 2.62 1.64 -12.62
N ILE A 108 1.72 2.13 -13.45
CA ILE A 108 1.16 3.47 -13.32
C ILE A 108 -0.22 3.37 -12.67
N VAL A 109 -0.35 3.95 -11.49
CA VAL A 109 -1.60 3.98 -10.73
C VAL A 109 -2.51 5.05 -11.32
N SER A 110 -3.73 4.66 -11.65
CA SER A 110 -4.80 5.53 -12.17
C SER A 110 -5.92 5.74 -11.16
N ASP A 111 -6.12 4.80 -10.24
CA ASP A 111 -7.16 4.89 -9.21
C ASP A 111 -6.82 4.02 -7.98
N ILE A 112 -7.52 4.29 -6.87
CA ILE A 112 -7.47 3.52 -5.63
C ILE A 112 -8.90 3.30 -5.11
N ASN A 113 -9.20 2.09 -4.64
CA ASN A 113 -10.47 1.79 -4.00
C ASN A 113 -10.35 1.93 -2.47
N PRO A 114 -10.92 2.97 -1.85
CA PRO A 114 -10.82 3.16 -0.40
C PRO A 114 -11.65 2.13 0.40
N GLU A 115 -12.76 1.62 -0.15
CA GLU A 115 -13.63 0.65 0.53
C GLU A 115 -12.92 -0.67 0.82
N TYR A 116 -12.05 -1.11 -0.10
CA TYR A 116 -11.21 -2.28 0.10
C TYR A 116 -10.29 -2.11 1.32
N THR A 117 -9.62 -0.97 1.41
CA THR A 117 -8.72 -0.66 2.54
C THR A 117 -9.48 -0.58 3.86
N MET A 118 -10.65 0.06 3.88
CA MET A 118 -11.53 0.13 5.05
C MET A 118 -11.98 -1.27 5.50
N GLY A 119 -12.37 -2.12 4.57
CA GLY A 119 -12.74 -3.51 4.83
C GLY A 119 -11.60 -4.32 5.46
N ASP A 120 -10.38 -4.20 4.94
CA ASP A 120 -9.19 -4.85 5.53
C ASP A 120 -8.89 -4.34 6.95
N MET A 121 -8.98 -3.03 7.16
CA MET A 121 -8.77 -2.41 8.48
C MET A 121 -9.80 -2.90 9.50
N ALA A 122 -11.08 -2.96 9.14
CA ALA A 122 -12.14 -3.46 10.00
C ALA A 122 -11.93 -4.94 10.37
N ARG A 123 -11.52 -5.76 9.40
CA ARG A 123 -11.18 -7.15 9.61
C ARG A 123 -10.01 -7.32 10.57
N ARG A 124 -8.90 -6.62 10.35
CA ARG A 124 -7.71 -6.64 11.22
C ARG A 124 -8.05 -6.22 12.65
N ARG A 125 -8.86 -5.16 12.80
CA ARG A 125 -9.31 -4.71 14.13
C ARG A 125 -10.08 -5.81 14.85
N LYS A 126 -11.00 -6.48 14.15
CA LYS A 126 -11.77 -7.60 14.72
C LYS A 126 -10.86 -8.75 15.14
N GLU A 127 -9.90 -9.13 14.30
CA GLU A 127 -8.93 -10.19 14.59
C GLU A 127 -8.10 -9.86 15.85
N ILE A 128 -7.62 -8.63 15.98
CA ILE A 128 -6.87 -8.16 17.15
C ILE A 128 -7.74 -8.23 18.42
N ILE A 129 -8.98 -7.77 18.36
CA ILE A 129 -9.92 -7.83 19.50
C ILE A 129 -10.14 -9.27 19.95
N VAL A 130 -10.40 -10.18 19.01
CA VAL A 130 -10.60 -11.61 19.31
C VAL A 130 -9.34 -12.23 19.95
N HIS A 131 -8.16 -11.87 19.45
CA HIS A 131 -6.89 -12.32 20.00
C HIS A 131 -6.70 -11.83 21.43
N LEU A 132 -6.88 -10.54 21.69
CA LEU A 132 -6.78 -9.96 23.03
C LEU A 132 -7.80 -10.52 24.01
N GLN A 133 -9.01 -10.85 23.53
CA GLN A 133 -10.03 -11.52 24.35
C GLN A 133 -9.61 -12.94 24.74
N ARG A 134 -9.04 -13.71 23.79
CA ARG A 134 -8.54 -15.08 24.08
C ARG A 134 -7.38 -15.09 25.07
N GLU A 135 -6.55 -14.07 25.03
CA GLU A 135 -5.44 -13.91 25.97
C GLU A 135 -5.87 -13.31 27.31
N GLY A 136 -7.14 -12.90 27.46
CA GLY A 136 -7.67 -12.30 28.68
C GLY A 136 -7.11 -10.90 28.97
N VAL A 137 -6.39 -10.29 28.02
CA VAL A 137 -5.70 -9.02 28.22
C VAL A 137 -6.67 -7.83 28.17
N ILE A 138 -7.78 -7.96 27.42
CA ILE A 138 -8.69 -6.84 27.16
C ILE A 138 -9.38 -6.31 28.43
N ASP A 139 -9.57 -7.17 29.42
CA ASP A 139 -10.24 -6.86 30.68
C ASP A 139 -9.28 -6.63 31.85
N LEU A 140 -7.97 -6.86 31.68
CA LEU A 140 -6.96 -6.70 32.73
C LEU A 140 -6.99 -5.31 33.41
N GLN A 141 -7.27 -4.26 32.65
CA GLN A 141 -7.37 -2.91 33.20
C GLN A 141 -8.48 -2.75 34.22
N LYS A 142 -9.55 -3.59 34.17
CA LYS A 142 -10.67 -3.54 35.12
C LYS A 142 -10.27 -4.07 36.49
N GLU A 143 -9.23 -4.88 36.56
CA GLU A 143 -8.69 -5.48 37.78
C GLU A 143 -7.68 -4.58 38.47
N LEU A 144 -7.20 -3.53 37.79
CA LEU A 144 -6.24 -2.59 38.33
C LEU A 144 -6.89 -1.55 39.21
N SER A 145 -6.51 -1.48 40.47
CA SER A 145 -6.91 -0.39 41.36
C SER A 145 -6.13 0.89 40.99
N ILE A 146 -6.84 1.96 40.70
CA ILE A 146 -6.24 3.27 40.48
C ILE A 146 -5.83 3.85 41.84
N SER A 147 -4.55 4.15 42.02
CA SER A 147 -4.07 4.86 43.20
C SER A 147 -4.71 6.23 43.28
N MET A 148 -5.21 6.60 44.49
CA MET A 148 -5.82 7.92 44.74
C MET A 148 -4.82 9.07 44.50
N PHE A 149 -3.50 8.79 44.59
CA PHE A 149 -2.43 9.76 44.35
C PHE A 149 -1.45 9.18 43.28
N ALA A 150 -1.90 9.17 42.03
CA ALA A 150 -1.02 8.75 40.91
C ALA A 150 0.02 9.85 40.64
N GLN A 151 1.27 9.60 40.97
CA GLN A 151 2.41 10.51 40.75
C GLN A 151 2.92 10.49 39.32
N ASN A 152 2.79 9.35 38.61
CA ASN A 152 3.22 9.17 37.24
C ASN A 152 2.04 8.77 36.35
N LYS A 153 1.89 9.43 35.20
CA LYS A 153 0.90 9.11 34.18
C LYS A 153 1.59 8.88 32.85
N ALA A 154 1.32 7.75 32.23
CA ALA A 154 1.72 7.49 30.84
C ALA A 154 0.48 7.60 29.93
N VAL A 155 0.57 8.38 28.87
CA VAL A 155 -0.49 8.52 27.87
C VAL A 155 0.00 7.92 26.56
N ILE A 156 -0.74 6.94 26.06
CA ILE A 156 -0.51 6.34 24.74
C ILE A 156 -1.66 6.78 23.85
N SER A 157 -1.34 7.52 22.80
CA SER A 157 -2.33 8.06 21.87
C SER A 157 -1.85 7.96 20.44
N SER A 158 -2.77 7.85 19.48
CA SER A 158 -2.46 7.98 18.06
C SER A 158 -2.46 9.46 17.65
N SER A 159 -1.76 9.80 16.57
CA SER A 159 -1.69 11.17 16.03
C SER A 159 -3.05 11.75 15.60
N GLY A 160 -4.08 10.92 15.48
CA GLY A 160 -5.45 11.32 15.13
C GLY A 160 -6.47 11.14 16.24
N ALA A 161 -6.06 10.86 17.49
CA ALA A 161 -6.99 10.76 18.61
C ALA A 161 -7.46 12.17 19.00
N ALA A 162 -8.78 12.36 19.07
CA ALA A 162 -9.36 13.57 19.66
C ALA A 162 -8.99 13.58 21.15
N GLY A 163 -8.24 14.57 21.57
CA GLY A 163 -7.89 14.85 22.96
C GLY A 163 -8.97 15.69 23.63
#